data_d66be8e9d508d806cae8899307110c16
#
_entry.id   d66be8e9d508d806cae8899307110c16
#
_cell.length_a   1.000
_cell.length_b   1.000
_cell.length_c   1.000
_cell.angle_alpha   90.00
_cell.angle_beta   90.00
_cell.angle_gamma   90.00
#
_symmetry.space_group_name_H-M   'P 1'
#
loop_
_entity.id
_entity.type
_entity.pdbx_description
1 polymer ?
#
loop_
_entity_poly.entity_id
_entity_poly.type
_entity_poly.pdbx_seq_one_letter_code
_entity_poly.pdbx_strand_id
1 'polypeptide(L)'
;MMIEYVFGLAVRALLSNSEGKILILKRSTDSKTNPGKWELPGGKVDQGESFDKALIREVYEETNLKIELDNVVGVSQQNLPLIRAVHIIMSGKIEEGELNLSNEHEGYAWEFLDNFSDYELADWLEDFIKNRTAASQTDEDIEDKKTSENPLNPWIKNIGASVDRIRGKR
;
A
#
# COMPACT_ATOMS: atom_id res chain seq x y z
N MET A 1 32.80 -8.72 5.61
CA MET A 1 32.14 -7.46 6.02
C MET A 1 30.65 -7.71 6.03
N MET A 2 30.01 -7.57 7.16
CA MET A 2 28.55 -7.74 7.27
C MET A 2 27.89 -6.44 6.81
N ILE A 3 27.00 -6.52 5.81
CA ILE A 3 26.22 -5.36 5.36
C ILE A 3 25.04 -5.24 6.32
N GLU A 4 24.97 -4.13 7.04
CA GLU A 4 23.85 -3.82 7.92
C GLU A 4 22.79 -3.06 7.12
N TYR A 5 21.58 -3.62 7.05
CA TYR A 5 20.44 -3.00 6.38
C TYR A 5 19.61 -2.20 7.38
N VAL A 6 19.21 -1.00 6.98
CA VAL A 6 18.19 -0.23 7.69
C VAL A 6 16.82 -0.70 7.24
N PHE A 7 15.95 -1.05 8.19
CA PHE A 7 14.57 -1.42 7.91
C PHE A 7 13.67 -0.20 8.08
N GLY A 8 12.80 0.03 7.10
CA GLY A 8 11.84 1.12 7.08
C GLY A 8 10.40 0.61 6.93
N LEU A 9 9.48 1.34 7.53
CA LEU A 9 8.05 1.14 7.35
C LEU A 9 7.48 2.35 6.61
N ALA A 10 6.78 2.08 5.52
CA ALA A 10 6.03 3.06 4.74
C ALA A 10 4.56 2.65 4.63
N VAL A 11 3.71 3.63 4.44
CA VAL A 11 2.26 3.45 4.30
C VAL A 11 1.80 4.12 3.01
N ARG A 12 0.86 3.48 2.31
CA ARG A 12 0.38 3.91 0.99
C ARG A 12 -1.13 3.83 0.91
N ALA A 13 -1.76 4.84 0.32
CA ALA A 13 -3.21 4.92 0.18
C ALA A 13 -3.65 4.56 -1.24
N LEU A 14 -4.48 3.54 -1.36
CA LEU A 14 -5.21 3.21 -2.58
C LEU A 14 -6.55 3.94 -2.53
N LEU A 15 -6.57 5.16 -3.06
CA LEU A 15 -7.73 6.06 -3.06
C LEU A 15 -8.45 5.98 -4.39
N SER A 16 -9.74 5.64 -4.36
CA SER A 16 -10.57 5.61 -5.55
C SER A 16 -11.54 6.79 -5.63
N ASN A 17 -11.77 7.28 -6.84
CA ASN A 17 -12.83 8.24 -7.12
C ASN A 17 -14.16 7.53 -7.46
N SER A 18 -15.22 8.31 -7.75
CA SER A 18 -16.55 7.79 -8.09
C SER A 18 -16.58 6.95 -9.39
N GLU A 19 -15.58 7.08 -10.25
CA GLU A 19 -15.43 6.29 -11.48
C GLU A 19 -14.68 4.97 -11.24
N GLY A 20 -14.17 4.73 -10.03
CA GLY A 20 -13.32 3.57 -9.70
C GLY A 20 -11.86 3.73 -10.12
N LYS A 21 -11.45 4.92 -10.54
CA LYS A 21 -10.05 5.23 -10.86
C LYS A 21 -9.27 5.50 -9.59
N ILE A 22 -8.02 5.10 -9.58
CA ILE A 22 -7.09 5.23 -8.45
C ILE A 22 -6.19 6.44 -8.64
N LEU A 23 -5.95 7.17 -7.55
CA LEU A 23 -5.02 8.29 -7.54
C LEU A 23 -3.58 7.79 -7.52
N ILE A 24 -2.79 8.23 -8.51
CA ILE A 24 -1.34 8.05 -8.54
C ILE A 24 -0.64 9.41 -8.64
N LEU A 25 0.52 9.52 -8.01
CA LEU A 25 1.35 10.71 -7.96
C LEU A 25 2.67 10.46 -8.65
N LYS A 26 3.14 11.43 -9.43
CA LYS A 26 4.44 11.40 -10.07
C LYS A 26 5.45 12.12 -9.18
N ARG A 27 6.45 11.38 -8.69
CA ARG A 27 7.53 11.98 -7.91
C ARG A 27 8.35 12.97 -8.74
N SER A 28 8.80 14.03 -8.08
CA SER A 28 9.74 14.96 -8.69
C SER A 28 11.00 14.23 -9.19
N THR A 29 11.52 14.66 -10.33
CA THR A 29 12.77 14.14 -10.89
C THR A 29 13.99 14.42 -10.00
N ASP A 30 13.89 15.39 -9.09
CA ASP A 30 14.92 15.72 -8.09
C ASP A 30 14.84 14.85 -6.82
N SER A 31 13.85 13.96 -6.73
CA SER A 31 13.68 13.08 -5.57
C SER A 31 14.85 12.11 -5.40
N LYS A 32 15.28 11.89 -4.15
CA LYS A 32 16.33 10.92 -3.81
C LYS A 32 15.87 9.46 -3.97
N THR A 33 14.59 9.21 -3.90
CA THR A 33 13.99 7.89 -4.03
C THR A 33 12.95 7.91 -5.15
N ASN A 34 12.99 6.93 -6.04
CA ASN A 34 12.06 6.77 -7.16
C ASN A 34 11.86 8.05 -8.00
N PRO A 35 12.94 8.79 -8.42
CA PRO A 35 12.79 10.04 -9.16
C PRO A 35 12.01 9.83 -10.45
N GLY A 36 11.00 10.68 -10.69
CA GLY A 36 10.15 10.63 -11.87
C GLY A 36 9.19 9.44 -11.98
N LYS A 37 9.20 8.52 -11.00
CA LYS A 37 8.31 7.36 -10.97
C LYS A 37 6.94 7.72 -10.43
N TRP A 38 5.94 6.92 -10.84
CA TRP A 38 4.59 7.01 -10.34
C TRP A 38 4.37 6.07 -9.15
N GLU A 39 3.68 6.54 -8.15
CA GLU A 39 3.41 5.78 -6.92
C GLU A 39 2.05 6.16 -6.31
N LEU A 40 1.58 5.35 -5.34
CA LEU A 40 0.42 5.71 -4.53
C LEU A 40 0.81 6.79 -3.50
N PRO A 41 -0.12 7.70 -3.13
CA PRO A 41 0.10 8.67 -2.06
C PRO A 41 0.48 7.98 -0.75
N GLY A 42 1.31 8.63 0.03
CA GLY A 42 1.77 8.15 1.33
C GLY A 42 3.28 8.20 1.49
N GLY A 43 3.77 7.83 2.65
CA GLY A 43 5.16 8.00 2.98
C GLY A 43 5.62 7.17 4.16
N LYS A 44 6.63 7.67 4.84
CA LYS A 44 7.28 7.01 5.96
C LYS A 44 6.47 7.16 7.24
N VAL A 45 6.44 6.11 8.03
CA VAL A 45 5.90 6.17 9.41
C VAL A 45 6.97 6.72 10.33
N ASP A 46 6.65 7.80 11.05
CA ASP A 46 7.55 8.41 12.01
C ASP A 46 7.59 7.65 13.34
N GLN A 47 8.66 7.83 14.07
CA GLN A 47 8.84 7.13 15.34
C GLN A 47 7.74 7.54 16.36
N GLY A 48 7.03 6.55 16.89
CA GLY A 48 5.94 6.75 17.83
C GLY A 48 4.59 7.09 17.21
N GLU A 49 4.52 7.17 15.89
CA GLU A 49 3.28 7.37 15.13
C GLU A 49 2.65 6.03 14.77
N SER A 50 1.33 5.93 14.81
CA SER A 50 0.62 4.77 14.27
C SER A 50 0.54 4.84 12.74
N PHE A 51 0.54 3.69 12.06
CA PHE A 51 0.60 3.63 10.60
C PHE A 51 -0.62 4.26 9.91
N ASP A 52 -1.80 4.21 10.52
CA ASP A 52 -3.03 4.84 10.04
C ASP A 52 -2.95 6.37 10.11
N LYS A 53 -2.47 6.92 11.22
CA LYS A 53 -2.25 8.37 11.37
C LYS A 53 -1.16 8.88 10.44
N ALA A 54 -0.07 8.11 10.30
CA ALA A 54 0.99 8.43 9.36
C ALA A 54 0.44 8.56 7.94
N LEU A 55 -0.41 7.60 7.51
CA LEU A 55 -0.98 7.62 6.18
C LEU A 55 -1.90 8.83 5.94
N ILE A 56 -2.79 9.13 6.89
CA ILE A 56 -3.67 10.31 6.81
C ILE A 56 -2.84 11.61 6.72
N ARG A 57 -1.80 11.75 7.54
CA ARG A 57 -0.87 12.89 7.53
C ARG A 57 -0.15 13.02 6.19
N GLU A 58 0.48 11.93 5.72
CA GLU A 58 1.24 11.93 4.46
C GLU A 58 0.36 12.29 3.27
N VAL A 59 -0.83 11.68 3.15
CA VAL A 59 -1.78 12.00 2.07
C VAL A 59 -2.17 13.48 2.12
N TYR A 60 -2.44 14.02 3.31
CA TYR A 60 -2.77 15.43 3.45
C TYR A 60 -1.60 16.34 3.05
N GLU A 61 -0.38 16.05 3.50
CA GLU A 61 0.82 16.82 3.17
C GLU A 61 1.13 16.80 1.67
N GLU A 62 0.96 15.66 1.01
CA GLU A 62 1.25 15.49 -0.42
C GLU A 62 0.17 16.05 -1.35
N THR A 63 -1.10 16.00 -0.93
CA THR A 63 -2.25 16.21 -1.83
C THR A 63 -3.28 17.22 -1.34
N ASN A 64 -3.21 17.68 -0.09
CA ASN A 64 -4.24 18.50 0.58
C ASN A 64 -5.61 17.80 0.71
N LEU A 65 -5.68 16.47 0.53
CA LEU A 65 -6.91 15.71 0.67
C LEU A 65 -7.04 15.15 2.08
N LYS A 66 -8.24 15.26 2.66
CA LYS A 66 -8.63 14.53 3.87
C LYS A 66 -9.27 13.21 3.48
N ILE A 67 -8.84 12.15 4.10
CA ILE A 67 -9.25 10.79 3.78
C ILE A 67 -9.76 10.04 5.00
N GLU A 68 -10.66 9.10 4.75
CA GLU A 68 -11.02 8.03 5.66
C GLU A 68 -10.42 6.71 5.15
N LEU A 69 -9.76 5.98 6.04
CA LEU A 69 -9.16 4.67 5.72
C LEU A 69 -10.15 3.54 5.97
N ASP A 70 -10.16 2.57 5.06
CA ASP A 70 -11.02 1.39 5.17
C ASP A 70 -10.23 0.17 5.68
N ASN A 71 -9.46 -0.48 4.80
CA ASN A 71 -8.82 -1.76 5.08
C ASN A 71 -7.38 -1.81 4.58
N VAL A 72 -6.56 -2.66 5.20
CA VAL A 72 -5.29 -3.08 4.61
C VAL A 72 -5.60 -3.99 3.42
N VAL A 73 -5.15 -3.60 2.24
CA VAL A 73 -5.37 -4.33 0.99
C VAL A 73 -4.14 -5.11 0.52
N GLY A 74 -3.01 -4.89 1.17
CA GLY A 74 -1.81 -5.66 0.90
C GLY A 74 -0.54 -5.02 1.46
N VAL A 75 0.55 -5.69 1.17
CA VAL A 75 1.91 -5.25 1.51
C VAL A 75 2.81 -5.44 0.30
N SER A 76 3.84 -4.62 0.21
CA SER A 76 4.90 -4.77 -0.76
C SER A 76 6.25 -4.45 -0.14
N GLN A 77 7.32 -4.87 -0.78
CA GLN A 77 8.67 -4.64 -0.30
C GLN A 77 9.46 -3.83 -1.32
N GLN A 78 10.25 -2.89 -0.82
CA GLN A 78 11.22 -2.17 -1.63
C GLN A 78 12.63 -2.43 -1.13
N ASN A 79 13.51 -2.85 -2.03
CA ASN A 79 14.91 -3.13 -1.75
C ASN A 79 15.77 -2.04 -2.38
N LEU A 80 16.23 -1.11 -1.58
CA LEU A 80 17.24 -0.12 -1.95
C LEU A 80 18.63 -0.60 -1.48
N PRO A 81 19.74 -0.01 -1.94
CA PRO A 81 21.08 -0.53 -1.65
C PRO A 81 21.40 -0.79 -0.17
N LEU A 82 20.92 0.05 0.74
CA LEU A 82 21.13 -0.06 2.19
C LEU A 82 19.84 -0.05 2.99
N ILE A 83 18.68 -0.03 2.33
CA ILE A 83 17.37 0.07 2.97
C ILE A 83 16.48 -1.08 2.49
N ARG A 84 15.80 -1.70 3.44
CA ARG A 84 14.68 -2.62 3.19
C ARG A 84 13.43 -1.97 3.73
N ALA A 85 12.52 -1.58 2.86
CA ALA A 85 11.26 -0.96 3.26
C ALA A 85 10.09 -1.90 3.01
N VAL A 86 9.18 -1.96 3.97
CA VAL A 86 7.87 -2.60 3.82
C VAL A 86 6.84 -1.51 3.65
N HIS A 87 6.04 -1.62 2.60
CA HIS A 87 4.90 -0.75 2.34
C HIS A 87 3.63 -1.46 2.75
N ILE A 88 2.87 -0.89 3.69
CA ILE A 88 1.51 -1.30 4.01
C ILE A 88 0.58 -0.47 3.12
N ILE A 89 -0.26 -1.14 2.33
CA ILE A 89 -1.18 -0.48 1.41
C ILE A 89 -2.60 -0.61 1.97
N MET A 90 -3.24 0.53 2.15
CA MET A 90 -4.60 0.63 2.68
C MET A 90 -5.53 1.27 1.66
N SER A 91 -6.73 0.74 1.54
CA SER A 91 -7.80 1.41 0.81
C SER A 91 -8.39 2.54 1.65
N GLY A 92 -8.95 3.52 0.97
CA GLY A 92 -9.62 4.65 1.60
C GLY A 92 -10.40 5.48 0.60
N LYS A 93 -11.14 6.44 1.12
CA LYS A 93 -11.94 7.40 0.34
C LYS A 93 -11.60 8.82 0.71
N ILE A 94 -11.79 9.71 -0.25
CA ILE A 94 -11.65 11.13 -0.04
C ILE A 94 -12.93 11.64 0.62
N GLU A 95 -12.78 12.32 1.76
CA GLU A 95 -13.87 12.97 2.46
C GLU A 95 -13.99 14.44 2.08
N GLU A 96 -12.84 15.14 1.96
CA GLU A 96 -12.79 16.59 1.80
C GLU A 96 -11.48 17.03 1.16
N GLY A 97 -11.47 18.18 0.54
CA GLY A 97 -10.30 18.86 0.00
C GLY A 97 -10.27 18.93 -1.51
N GLU A 98 -9.48 19.87 -2.01
CA GLU A 98 -9.13 19.98 -3.41
C GLU A 98 -7.68 19.51 -3.58
N LEU A 99 -7.44 18.67 -4.59
CA LEU A 99 -6.13 18.12 -4.86
C LEU A 99 -5.14 19.23 -5.22
N ASN A 100 -4.15 19.42 -4.38
CA ASN A 100 -3.06 20.34 -4.55
C ASN A 100 -1.75 19.67 -4.13
N LEU A 101 -0.85 19.46 -5.10
CA LEU A 101 0.38 18.72 -4.87
C LEU A 101 1.40 19.54 -4.07
N SER A 102 2.12 18.86 -3.18
CA SER A 102 3.35 19.38 -2.58
C SER A 102 4.50 19.40 -3.59
N ASN A 103 5.61 20.02 -3.21
CA ASN A 103 6.81 20.09 -4.06
C ASN A 103 7.50 18.75 -4.28
N GLU A 104 7.10 17.70 -3.59
CA GLU A 104 7.65 16.35 -3.76
C GLU A 104 7.14 15.66 -5.02
N HIS A 105 6.03 16.14 -5.56
CA HIS A 105 5.37 15.58 -6.73
C HIS A 105 5.19 16.61 -7.84
N GLU A 106 5.42 16.21 -9.07
CA GLU A 106 5.32 17.07 -10.27
C GLU A 106 4.06 16.78 -11.10
N GLY A 107 3.28 15.76 -10.73
CA GLY A 107 2.05 15.41 -11.43
C GLY A 107 1.20 14.40 -10.68
N TYR A 108 -0.05 14.29 -11.08
CA TYR A 108 -0.99 13.26 -10.64
C TYR A 108 -1.86 12.76 -11.77
N ALA A 109 -2.39 11.57 -11.60
CA ALA A 109 -3.39 11.01 -12.51
C ALA A 109 -4.43 10.21 -11.73
N TRP A 110 -5.64 10.16 -12.29
CA TRP A 110 -6.69 9.23 -11.90
C TRP A 110 -6.77 8.17 -13.00
N GLU A 111 -6.44 6.92 -12.66
CA GLU A 111 -6.35 5.88 -13.66
C GLU A 111 -6.92 4.54 -13.16
N PHE A 112 -7.48 3.74 -14.06
CA PHE A 112 -7.88 2.38 -13.75
C PHE A 112 -6.65 1.52 -13.47
N LEU A 113 -6.76 0.60 -12.52
CA LEU A 113 -5.67 -0.26 -12.13
C LEU A 113 -5.08 -1.05 -13.32
N ASP A 114 -5.92 -1.45 -14.26
CA ASP A 114 -5.51 -2.21 -15.45
C ASP A 114 -4.61 -1.41 -16.41
N ASN A 115 -4.67 -0.09 -16.33
CA ASN A 115 -3.87 0.81 -17.17
C ASN A 115 -2.57 1.28 -16.49
N PHE A 116 -2.28 0.80 -15.29
CA PHE A 116 -1.06 1.21 -14.56
C PHE A 116 0.21 0.80 -15.29
N SER A 117 0.16 -0.21 -16.15
CA SER A 117 1.29 -0.61 -17.02
C SER A 117 1.70 0.48 -18.02
N ASP A 118 0.87 1.48 -18.27
CA ASP A 118 1.19 2.62 -19.15
C ASP A 118 2.05 3.69 -18.46
N TYR A 119 2.27 3.52 -17.16
CA TYR A 119 3.03 4.44 -16.31
C TYR A 119 4.34 3.81 -15.86
N GLU A 120 5.37 4.62 -15.73
CA GLU A 120 6.64 4.20 -15.14
C GLU A 120 6.51 4.14 -13.60
N LEU A 121 6.04 3.01 -13.10
CA LEU A 121 5.74 2.82 -11.68
C LEU A 121 7.02 2.66 -10.84
N ALA A 122 6.93 3.02 -9.55
CA ALA A 122 7.90 2.58 -8.56
C ALA A 122 7.87 1.04 -8.45
N ASP A 123 9.04 0.40 -8.33
CA ASP A 123 9.20 -1.05 -8.39
C ASP A 123 8.30 -1.79 -7.38
N TRP A 124 8.17 -1.27 -6.16
CA TRP A 124 7.32 -1.84 -5.12
C TRP A 124 5.82 -1.83 -5.51
N LEU A 125 5.36 -0.80 -6.26
CA LEU A 125 3.99 -0.71 -6.73
C LEU A 125 3.74 -1.68 -7.88
N GLU A 126 4.69 -1.78 -8.80
CA GLU A 126 4.64 -2.76 -9.88
C GLU A 126 4.56 -4.19 -9.34
N ASP A 127 5.38 -4.54 -8.34
CA ASP A 127 5.35 -5.85 -7.68
C ASP A 127 4.02 -6.10 -6.95
N PHE A 128 3.47 -5.10 -6.28
CA PHE A 128 2.17 -5.20 -5.63
C PHE A 128 1.05 -5.54 -6.61
N ILE A 129 1.01 -4.87 -7.77
CA ILE A 129 -0.01 -5.09 -8.80
C ILE A 129 0.13 -6.48 -9.42
N LYS A 130 1.34 -6.90 -9.79
CA LYS A 130 1.61 -8.24 -10.33
C LYS A 130 1.15 -9.35 -9.39
N ASN A 131 1.42 -9.21 -8.10
CA ASN A 131 1.03 -10.20 -7.09
C ASN A 131 -0.49 -10.27 -6.90
N ARG A 132 -1.20 -9.16 -7.02
CA ARG A 132 -2.68 -9.15 -6.97
C ARG A 132 -3.30 -9.84 -8.17
N THR A 133 -2.79 -9.60 -9.37
CA THR A 133 -3.28 -10.22 -10.59
C THR A 133 -3.07 -11.73 -10.56
N ALA A 134 -1.93 -12.20 -10.04
CA ALA A 134 -1.67 -13.63 -9.88
C ALA A 134 -2.63 -14.29 -8.87
N ALA A 135 -2.95 -13.62 -7.76
CA ALA A 135 -3.91 -14.11 -6.78
C ALA A 135 -5.34 -14.21 -7.32
N SER A 136 -5.77 -13.24 -8.13
CA SER A 136 -7.10 -13.24 -8.76
C SER A 136 -7.26 -14.38 -9.77
N GLN A 137 -6.21 -14.74 -10.49
CA GLN A 137 -6.24 -15.85 -11.45
C GLN A 137 -6.34 -17.22 -10.77
N THR A 138 -5.80 -17.37 -9.55
CA THR A 138 -5.92 -18.62 -8.79
C THR A 138 -7.30 -18.81 -8.19
N ASP A 139 -8.04 -17.75 -7.92
CA ASP A 139 -9.40 -17.83 -7.38
C ASP A 139 -10.42 -18.23 -8.46
N GLU A 140 -10.23 -17.85 -9.72
CA GLU A 140 -11.07 -18.29 -10.85
C GLU A 140 -10.88 -19.79 -11.16
N ASP A 141 -9.67 -20.33 -10.98
CA ASP A 141 -9.37 -21.76 -11.18
C ASP A 141 -9.88 -22.68 -10.03
N ILE A 142 -10.31 -22.10 -8.90
CA ILE A 142 -10.79 -22.83 -7.70
C ILE A 142 -12.30 -23.03 -7.69
N GLU A 143 -13.09 -22.24 -8.42
CA GLU A 143 -14.56 -22.41 -8.46
C GLU A 143 -15.00 -23.75 -9.12
N ASP A 144 -14.15 -24.39 -9.89
CA ASP A 144 -14.45 -25.67 -10.55
C ASP A 144 -14.10 -26.94 -9.71
N LYS A 145 -13.54 -26.76 -8.50
CA LYS A 145 -13.25 -27.85 -7.56
C LYS A 145 -13.89 -27.65 -6.20
N LYS A 146 -15.21 -27.78 -6.16
CA LYS A 146 -15.94 -27.95 -4.91
C LYS A 146 -15.61 -29.31 -4.30
N THR A 147 -14.66 -29.34 -3.37
CA THR A 147 -14.71 -30.19 -2.17
C THR A 147 -13.58 -29.84 -1.20
N SER A 148 -13.98 -29.53 0.04
CA SER A 148 -13.28 -29.71 1.31
C SER A 148 -11.93 -29.05 1.54
N GLU A 149 -11.93 -28.23 2.61
CA GLU A 149 -10.80 -27.76 3.39
C GLU A 149 -9.95 -26.64 2.78
N ASN A 150 -10.36 -25.41 3.12
CA ASN A 150 -9.50 -24.22 3.03
C ASN A 150 -8.31 -24.39 4.00
N PRO A 151 -7.07 -24.60 3.51
CA PRO A 151 -5.91 -24.60 4.37
C PRO A 151 -5.63 -23.15 4.77
N LEU A 152 -6.29 -22.68 5.82
CA LEU A 152 -5.89 -21.45 6.50
C LEU A 152 -4.38 -21.51 6.72
N ASN A 153 -3.69 -20.49 6.19
CA ASN A 153 -2.26 -20.28 6.38
C ASN A 153 -1.92 -20.57 7.86
N PRO A 154 -0.95 -21.44 8.17
CA PRO A 154 -0.59 -21.87 9.53
C PRO A 154 -0.37 -20.70 10.51
N TRP A 155 0.03 -19.54 10.00
CA TRP A 155 0.21 -18.31 10.78
C TRP A 155 -1.11 -17.72 11.31
N ILE A 156 -2.22 -17.88 10.57
CA ILE A 156 -3.54 -17.39 10.98
C ILE A 156 -4.13 -18.26 12.08
N LYS A 157 -3.88 -19.57 12.08
CA LYS A 157 -4.31 -20.47 13.15
C LYS A 157 -3.71 -20.10 14.52
N ASN A 158 -2.48 -19.59 14.55
CA ASN A 158 -1.82 -19.20 15.80
C ASN A 158 -2.29 -17.86 16.37
N ILE A 159 -2.78 -16.94 15.54
CA ILE A 159 -3.30 -15.63 15.99
C ILE A 159 -4.64 -15.83 16.71
N GLY A 160 -5.54 -16.68 16.22
CA GLY A 160 -6.81 -16.99 16.87
C GLY A 160 -6.66 -17.57 18.27
N ALA A 161 -5.74 -18.51 18.45
CA ALA A 161 -5.46 -19.14 19.76
C ALA A 161 -4.86 -18.17 20.79
N SER A 162 -4.20 -17.10 20.34
CA SER A 162 -3.59 -16.07 21.23
C SER A 162 -4.63 -15.08 21.76
N VAL A 163 -5.64 -14.75 20.94
CA VAL A 163 -6.73 -13.80 21.31
C VAL A 163 -7.67 -14.42 22.34
N ASP A 164 -7.97 -15.71 22.23
CA ASP A 164 -8.83 -16.40 23.20
C ASP A 164 -8.16 -16.56 24.59
N ARG A 165 -6.84 -16.63 24.64
CA ARG A 165 -6.09 -16.68 25.90
C ARG A 165 -6.10 -15.34 26.67
N ILE A 166 -6.29 -14.23 25.99
CA ILE A 166 -6.37 -12.89 26.59
C ILE A 166 -7.79 -12.60 27.10
N ARG A 167 -8.83 -13.18 26.48
CA ARG A 167 -10.24 -13.03 26.92
C ARG A 167 -10.64 -13.91 28.11
N GLY A 168 -9.86 -14.91 28.43
CA GLY A 168 -10.18 -15.89 29.49
C GLY A 168 -9.73 -15.55 30.91
N LYS A 169 -9.22 -14.34 31.16
CA LYS A 169 -8.85 -13.86 32.51
C LYS A 169 -9.64 -12.61 32.87
N ARG A 170 -10.87 -12.81 33.29
CA ARG A 170 -11.62 -11.95 34.20
C ARG A 170 -12.29 -12.82 35.26
#